data_806e908064c3087cb453284c383564ee
#
_entry.id   806e908064c3087cb453284c383564ee
#
_cell.length_a   1.000
_cell.length_b   1.000
_cell.length_c   1.000
_cell.angle_alpha   90.00
_cell.angle_beta   90.00
_cell.angle_gamma   90.00
#
_symmetry.space_group_name_H-M   'P 1'
#
loop_
_entity.id
_entity.type
_entity.pdbx_description
1 polymer ?
#
loop_
_entity_poly.entity_id
_entity_poly.type
_entity_poly.pdbx_seq_one_letter_code
_entity_poly.pdbx_strand_id
1 'polypeptide(L)'
;MLQEAETSSYLIRFQATRAKVTYKQPGKHGICETQPNVEDYAGYVSLDNKTNMFFWYFAARDDPKNKPMTLCVPSTSKHLFAANVDVSWLNGGPGSDSLIGLFLENGPCNVTEDLKTQWNPYSWNEVSNVLYLSQPVGVGFSYESTADGSYDNSTGGVNSASNDDPEGRWAQVDPDRTNTTEIAAEGAWHIIQALLGVAEDSGDTRLSNRTFNLWTQQYGGHYGPTFYRYFNDQNNAIWNGSTSGYPMTMETLGIISGLIDERVQTPYYPEFATNNTYGIKAVNDTIYKFMKQAYSKPGGCRAQLDECAAGLAADPTDRDTYRFCSTAATSCYNFVEEPYYDYSGRAPQDIRQLAADFKLPTYYLDFLALPSTQDALGVRINYTATNPNITLAFTRTGDAAYPYFKADLETLLRAGVRVVLSHGDADYVANWLGGEAVALALDHRFAAASYAPFVVDGVERGEKEEVISQQIDGRVARAKEGSPSGTISVRGTEGILVPRSAAV
;
A
#
# COMPACT_ATOMS: atom_id res chain seq x y z
N MET A 1 -11.61 1.83 40.30
CA MET A 1 -11.90 0.55 39.64
C MET A 1 -11.92 0.86 38.16
N LEU A 2 -10.82 0.64 37.47
CA LEU A 2 -10.78 0.70 36.01
C LEU A 2 -11.51 -0.53 35.52
N GLN A 3 -12.65 -0.34 34.84
CA GLN A 3 -13.33 -1.41 34.13
C GLN A 3 -12.36 -1.91 33.02
N GLU A 4 -11.89 -3.14 33.14
CA GLU A 4 -11.12 -3.78 32.08
C GLU A 4 -11.99 -3.75 30.82
N ALA A 5 -11.47 -3.12 29.76
CA ALA A 5 -12.14 -3.10 28.47
C ALA A 5 -12.24 -4.54 27.97
N GLU A 6 -13.45 -5.02 27.76
CA GLU A 6 -13.68 -6.39 27.31
C GLU A 6 -13.01 -6.61 25.95
N THR A 7 -12.07 -7.55 25.92
CA THR A 7 -11.44 -8.01 24.66
C THR A 7 -12.30 -9.13 24.10
N SER A 8 -12.88 -8.91 22.92
CA SER A 8 -13.59 -9.97 22.20
C SER A 8 -12.60 -10.92 21.52
N SER A 9 -12.89 -12.21 21.52
CA SER A 9 -12.01 -13.24 20.95
C SER A 9 -12.82 -14.27 20.19
N TYR A 10 -12.46 -14.50 18.92
CA TYR A 10 -13.10 -15.48 18.03
C TYR A 10 -12.06 -16.47 17.50
N LEU A 11 -12.46 -17.73 17.38
CA LEU A 11 -11.66 -18.80 16.81
C LEU A 11 -12.30 -19.27 15.51
N ILE A 12 -11.66 -18.99 14.38
CA ILE A 12 -12.16 -19.32 13.06
C ILE A 12 -11.34 -20.46 12.46
N ARG A 13 -12.01 -21.35 11.74
CA ARG A 13 -11.37 -22.48 11.05
C ARG A 13 -11.39 -22.23 9.56
N PHE A 14 -10.20 -22.11 8.96
CA PHE A 14 -10.01 -22.15 7.53
C PHE A 14 -9.19 -23.38 7.16
N GLN A 15 -9.69 -24.21 6.24
CA GLN A 15 -9.01 -25.43 5.80
C GLN A 15 -8.39 -26.22 6.97
N ALA A 16 -7.10 -26.37 7.04
CA ALA A 16 -6.40 -27.01 8.16
C ALA A 16 -5.91 -26.01 9.24
N THR A 17 -6.04 -24.71 9.01
CA THR A 17 -5.55 -23.67 9.92
C THR A 17 -6.67 -23.05 10.74
N ARG A 18 -6.39 -22.80 12.03
CA ARG A 18 -7.27 -22.07 12.94
C ARG A 18 -6.71 -20.67 13.12
N ALA A 19 -7.34 -19.66 12.51
CA ALA A 19 -7.03 -18.28 12.83
C ALA A 19 -7.78 -17.86 14.11
N LYS A 20 -7.09 -17.16 15.00
CA LYS A 20 -7.69 -16.54 16.19
C LYS A 20 -7.75 -15.04 15.97
N VAL A 21 -8.94 -14.45 16.07
CA VAL A 21 -9.13 -13.00 16.01
C VAL A 21 -9.40 -12.47 17.41
N THR A 22 -8.67 -11.43 17.80
CA THR A 22 -8.88 -10.67 19.04
C THR A 22 -8.94 -9.21 18.74
N TYR A 23 -9.89 -8.47 19.32
CA TYR A 23 -10.03 -7.05 19.05
C TYR A 23 -10.62 -6.26 20.22
N LYS A 24 -10.41 -4.95 20.20
CA LYS A 24 -11.04 -3.91 21.03
C LYS A 24 -11.72 -2.88 20.13
N GLN A 25 -12.43 -1.94 20.75
CA GLN A 25 -13.10 -0.81 20.08
C GLN A 25 -12.48 0.51 20.55
N PRO A 26 -11.42 1.02 19.91
CA PRO A 26 -10.69 2.21 20.34
C PRO A 26 -11.54 3.49 20.36
N GLY A 27 -12.47 3.64 19.43
CA GLY A 27 -13.37 4.80 19.37
C GLY A 27 -14.23 4.98 20.63
N LYS A 28 -14.58 3.87 21.32
CA LYS A 28 -15.26 3.93 22.62
C LYS A 28 -14.40 4.54 23.74
N HIS A 29 -13.10 4.62 23.54
CA HIS A 29 -12.12 5.25 24.42
C HIS A 29 -11.70 6.64 23.95
N GLY A 30 -12.40 7.21 22.97
CA GLY A 30 -12.11 8.54 22.42
C GLY A 30 -10.91 8.60 21.49
N ILE A 31 -10.56 7.46 20.87
CA ILE A 31 -9.41 7.35 19.97
C ILE A 31 -9.87 7.31 18.52
N CYS A 32 -9.39 8.23 17.73
CA CYS A 32 -9.51 8.40 16.29
C CYS A 32 -10.97 8.59 15.82
N GLU A 33 -11.73 7.53 15.59
CA GLU A 33 -13.14 7.66 15.19
C GLU A 33 -14.03 7.80 16.43
N THR A 34 -14.55 8.99 16.62
CA THR A 34 -15.34 9.35 17.82
C THR A 34 -16.77 9.75 17.49
N GLN A 35 -17.19 9.59 16.23
CA GLN A 35 -18.56 9.92 15.83
C GLN A 35 -19.55 8.94 16.46
N PRO A 36 -20.72 9.44 16.96
CA PRO A 36 -21.75 8.56 17.50
C PRO A 36 -22.21 7.54 16.46
N ASN A 37 -22.30 6.29 16.89
CA ASN A 37 -22.75 5.15 16.06
C ASN A 37 -21.82 4.71 14.92
N VAL A 38 -20.61 5.25 14.83
CA VAL A 38 -19.56 4.70 13.98
C VAL A 38 -18.71 3.75 14.81
N GLU A 39 -18.56 2.53 14.34
CA GLU A 39 -17.79 1.52 15.04
C GLU A 39 -16.43 1.33 14.42
N ASP A 40 -15.45 1.08 15.26
CA ASP A 40 -14.11 0.69 14.87
C ASP A 40 -13.63 -0.52 15.67
N TYR A 41 -12.71 -1.27 15.09
CA TYR A 41 -12.15 -2.48 15.70
C TYR A 41 -10.66 -2.56 15.41
N ALA A 42 -9.84 -2.61 16.46
CA ALA A 42 -8.40 -2.80 16.35
C ALA A 42 -7.96 -4.06 17.10
N GLY A 43 -7.02 -4.80 16.54
CA GLY A 43 -6.56 -6.01 17.18
C GLY A 43 -5.70 -6.91 16.30
N TYR A 44 -5.70 -8.19 16.60
CA TYR A 44 -4.83 -9.17 15.96
C TYR A 44 -5.60 -10.32 15.31
N VAL A 45 -5.12 -10.72 14.14
CA VAL A 45 -5.37 -12.03 13.55
C VAL A 45 -4.11 -12.87 13.73
N SER A 46 -4.19 -13.92 14.57
CA SER A 46 -3.12 -14.90 14.74
C SER A 46 -3.30 -16.00 13.71
N LEU A 47 -2.41 -16.06 12.71
CA LEU A 47 -2.51 -17.00 11.59
C LEU A 47 -1.98 -18.39 11.96
N ASP A 48 -0.99 -18.43 12.85
CA ASP A 48 -0.40 -19.63 13.40
C ASP A 48 0.01 -19.39 14.87
N ASN A 49 0.85 -20.27 15.45
CA ASN A 49 1.32 -20.11 16.83
C ASN A 49 2.35 -18.98 17.02
N LYS A 50 2.76 -18.32 15.93
CA LYS A 50 3.79 -17.27 15.93
C LYS A 50 3.30 -15.98 15.31
N THR A 51 2.71 -16.04 14.12
CA THR A 51 2.39 -14.88 13.29
C THR A 51 1.14 -14.16 13.78
N ASN A 52 1.30 -12.96 14.26
CA ASN A 52 0.24 -12.09 14.76
C ASN A 52 0.22 -10.82 13.92
N MET A 53 -0.82 -10.66 13.10
CA MET A 53 -0.98 -9.54 12.19
C MET A 53 -1.99 -8.55 12.77
N PHE A 54 -1.57 -7.31 12.95
CA PHE A 54 -2.42 -6.24 13.47
C PHE A 54 -3.29 -5.65 12.37
N PHE A 55 -4.53 -5.36 12.72
CA PHE A 55 -5.48 -4.65 11.86
C PHE A 55 -6.18 -3.53 12.63
N TRP A 56 -6.63 -2.49 11.90
CA TRP A 56 -7.58 -1.51 12.40
C TRP A 56 -8.64 -1.25 11.35
N TYR A 57 -9.86 -1.57 11.70
CA TYR A 57 -11.05 -1.44 10.85
C TYR A 57 -11.92 -0.29 11.34
N PHE A 58 -12.47 0.48 10.41
CA PHE A 58 -13.44 1.55 10.64
C PHE A 58 -14.67 1.32 9.79
N ALA A 59 -15.84 1.30 10.40
CA ALA A 59 -17.09 1.26 9.67
C ALA A 59 -17.32 2.56 8.91
N ALA A 60 -18.02 2.48 7.80
CA ALA A 60 -18.49 3.68 7.10
C ALA A 60 -19.38 4.53 8.01
N ARG A 61 -19.22 5.85 7.93
CA ARG A 61 -19.99 6.83 8.72
C ARG A 61 -21.48 6.86 8.32
N ASP A 62 -21.76 6.49 7.07
CA ASP A 62 -23.12 6.38 6.54
C ASP A 62 -23.36 4.99 5.98
N ASP A 63 -24.45 4.34 6.42
CA ASP A 63 -24.94 3.04 5.96
C ASP A 63 -23.86 1.93 5.77
N PRO A 64 -23.09 1.58 6.82
CA PRO A 64 -21.98 0.64 6.70
C PRO A 64 -22.38 -0.76 6.19
N LYS A 65 -23.64 -1.14 6.29
CA LYS A 65 -24.15 -2.46 5.84
C LYS A 65 -24.19 -2.60 4.32
N ASN A 66 -24.44 -1.51 3.62
CA ASN A 66 -24.55 -1.47 2.17
C ASN A 66 -23.25 -0.94 1.53
N LYS A 67 -22.29 -0.46 2.36
CA LYS A 67 -20.97 -0.07 1.89
C LYS A 67 -20.09 -1.30 1.86
N PRO A 68 -19.26 -1.40 0.85
CA PRO A 68 -18.31 -2.49 0.72
C PRO A 68 -17.15 -2.37 1.73
N MET A 69 -16.28 -3.36 1.78
CA MET A 69 -15.07 -3.33 2.59
C MET A 69 -13.91 -2.71 1.81
N THR A 70 -13.27 -1.78 2.44
CA THR A 70 -12.18 -1.01 1.87
C THR A 70 -10.90 -1.15 2.69
N LEU A 71 -9.82 -1.39 2.01
CA LEU A 71 -8.46 -1.25 2.51
C LEU A 71 -7.83 0.02 1.87
N CYS A 72 -7.47 1.06 2.51
CA CYS A 72 -7.57 2.47 2.11
C CYS A 72 -6.31 3.28 1.80
N VAL A 73 -6.40 4.31 0.92
CA VAL A 73 -5.41 5.38 0.64
C VAL A 73 -6.03 6.76 0.46
N PRO A 74 -5.30 7.85 0.76
CA PRO A 74 -5.88 9.16 0.73
C PRO A 74 -6.13 9.75 -0.65
N SER A 75 -7.20 10.52 -0.72
CA SER A 75 -7.41 11.60 -1.65
C SER A 75 -8.32 12.63 -1.01
N THR A 76 -8.03 13.90 -1.22
CA THR A 76 -8.75 15.04 -0.61
C THR A 76 -10.01 15.44 -1.36
N SER A 77 -10.72 14.55 -2.07
CA SER A 77 -11.93 14.93 -2.78
C SER A 77 -13.13 14.04 -2.50
N LYS A 78 -14.17 14.64 -1.92
CA LYS A 78 -15.47 14.02 -1.63
C LYS A 78 -16.26 13.54 -2.86
N HIS A 79 -15.85 13.86 -4.08
CA HIS A 79 -16.66 13.69 -5.29
C HIS A 79 -16.07 12.78 -6.36
N LEU A 80 -14.93 12.16 -6.12
CA LEU A 80 -14.33 11.26 -7.11
C LEU A 80 -15.10 9.96 -7.29
N PHE A 81 -15.90 9.59 -6.29
CA PHE A 81 -16.56 8.30 -6.22
C PHE A 81 -18.02 8.46 -5.80
N ALA A 82 -18.79 9.20 -6.60
CA ALA A 82 -20.23 9.35 -6.40
C ALA A 82 -21.05 8.09 -6.69
N ALA A 83 -20.43 6.94 -6.80
CA ALA A 83 -21.11 5.66 -7.02
C ALA A 83 -20.35 4.53 -6.30
N ASN A 84 -20.79 4.18 -5.10
CA ASN A 84 -20.58 2.87 -4.42
C ASN A 84 -19.22 2.20 -4.63
N VAL A 85 -18.09 2.91 -4.45
CA VAL A 85 -16.75 2.37 -4.62
C VAL A 85 -16.03 2.35 -3.28
N ASP A 86 -15.49 1.21 -2.93
CA ASP A 86 -14.78 0.92 -1.69
C ASP A 86 -13.30 0.76 -1.93
N VAL A 87 -12.50 1.04 -0.92
CA VAL A 87 -11.07 1.25 -1.11
C VAL A 87 -10.22 0.66 0.02
N SER A 88 -9.10 0.05 -0.30
CA SER A 88 -8.18 -0.67 0.58
C SER A 88 -6.74 -0.11 0.56
N TRP A 89 -6.03 0.04 1.71
CA TRP A 89 -4.67 0.61 1.79
C TRP A 89 -3.55 -0.34 2.16
N LEU A 90 -2.45 -0.27 1.37
CA LEU A 90 -1.15 -0.80 1.78
C LEU A 90 -0.05 0.23 1.49
N ASN A 91 0.64 0.71 2.52
CA ASN A 91 1.83 1.54 2.36
C ASN A 91 2.94 0.75 1.67
N GLY A 92 3.70 1.46 0.84
CA GLY A 92 4.90 0.94 0.22
C GLY A 92 6.05 0.71 1.21
N GLY A 93 7.25 0.69 0.73
CA GLY A 93 8.46 0.44 1.48
C GLY A 93 9.44 -0.29 0.58
N PRO A 94 9.44 -1.64 0.54
CA PRO A 94 8.75 -2.60 1.43
C PRO A 94 9.21 -2.44 2.88
N GLY A 95 8.32 -2.77 3.81
CA GLY A 95 8.65 -2.66 5.25
C GLY A 95 8.16 -1.38 5.93
N SER A 96 7.25 -0.61 5.32
CA SER A 96 6.51 0.50 5.97
C SER A 96 5.11 0.10 6.34
N ASP A 97 4.58 0.67 7.43
CA ASP A 97 3.27 0.33 7.97
C ASP A 97 2.13 1.18 7.41
N SER A 98 0.95 0.59 7.26
CA SER A 98 -0.24 1.25 6.71
C SER A 98 -0.88 2.30 7.64
N LEU A 99 -0.59 2.28 8.94
CA LEU A 99 -1.07 3.31 9.87
C LEU A 99 -0.43 4.68 9.60
N ILE A 100 0.67 4.76 8.85
CA ILE A 100 1.20 6.01 8.32
C ILE A 100 0.12 6.73 7.50
N GLY A 101 -0.49 6.03 6.54
CA GLY A 101 -1.58 6.56 5.73
C GLY A 101 -2.83 6.89 6.55
N LEU A 102 -3.15 6.09 7.57
CA LEU A 102 -4.27 6.37 8.47
C LEU A 102 -4.12 7.77 9.10
N PHE A 103 -2.96 8.09 9.66
CA PHE A 103 -2.78 9.34 10.42
C PHE A 103 -2.37 10.55 9.58
N LEU A 104 -1.69 10.34 8.46
CA LEU A 104 -1.16 11.45 7.65
C LEU A 104 -2.03 11.76 6.44
N GLU A 105 -2.95 10.86 6.09
CA GLU A 105 -3.60 10.96 4.80
C GLU A 105 -5.14 10.83 4.90
N ASN A 106 -5.68 9.63 4.96
CA ASN A 106 -7.09 9.36 4.64
C ASN A 106 -7.91 8.75 5.77
N GLY A 107 -7.28 8.49 6.89
CA GLY A 107 -7.97 7.91 8.03
C GLY A 107 -8.93 8.87 8.73
N PRO A 108 -9.70 8.36 9.70
CA PRO A 108 -10.73 9.12 10.40
C PRO A 108 -10.19 10.29 11.20
N CYS A 109 -8.91 10.29 11.53
CA CYS A 109 -8.26 11.30 12.34
C CYS A 109 -6.82 11.57 11.96
N ASN A 110 -6.35 12.79 12.29
CA ASN A 110 -4.94 13.15 12.35
C ASN A 110 -4.52 13.29 13.82
N VAL A 111 -3.21 13.34 14.11
CA VAL A 111 -2.67 13.58 15.45
C VAL A 111 -2.04 14.97 15.50
N THR A 112 -2.41 15.73 16.51
CA THR A 112 -1.90 17.07 16.78
C THR A 112 -0.67 17.05 17.68
N GLU A 113 0.04 18.17 17.81
CA GLU A 113 1.26 18.30 18.63
C GLU A 113 1.04 17.98 20.12
N ASP A 114 -0.18 18.21 20.64
CA ASP A 114 -0.56 17.84 22.01
C ASP A 114 -1.00 16.37 22.16
N LEU A 115 -0.66 15.52 21.17
CA LEU A 115 -0.92 14.10 21.12
C LEU A 115 -2.41 13.74 21.26
N LYS A 116 -3.27 14.56 20.66
CA LYS A 116 -4.70 14.30 20.57
C LYS A 116 -5.11 14.00 19.15
N THR A 117 -6.16 13.20 19.01
CA THR A 117 -6.75 12.94 17.69
C THR A 117 -7.67 14.08 17.28
N GLN A 118 -7.50 14.58 16.06
CA GLN A 118 -8.37 15.55 15.42
C GLN A 118 -9.17 14.86 14.32
N TRP A 119 -10.46 14.99 14.34
CA TRP A 119 -11.35 14.42 13.36
C TRP A 119 -11.02 14.88 11.93
N ASN A 120 -10.98 13.94 10.98
CA ASN A 120 -10.81 14.20 9.56
C ASN A 120 -12.16 14.14 8.83
N PRO A 121 -12.70 15.29 8.34
CA PRO A 121 -13.95 15.31 7.60
C PRO A 121 -13.84 14.74 6.19
N TYR A 122 -12.63 14.49 5.71
CA TYR A 122 -12.34 13.95 4.39
C TYR A 122 -11.88 12.50 4.43
N SER A 123 -12.09 11.86 5.57
CA SER A 123 -11.73 10.45 5.71
C SER A 123 -12.52 9.57 4.76
N TRP A 124 -11.89 8.51 4.33
CA TRP A 124 -12.50 7.57 3.40
C TRP A 124 -13.61 6.73 4.04
N ASN A 125 -13.66 6.64 5.35
CA ASN A 125 -14.81 6.05 6.00
C ASN A 125 -16.09 6.92 5.95
N GLU A 126 -16.06 8.10 5.34
CA GLU A 126 -17.28 8.82 4.92
C GLU A 126 -18.11 8.00 3.92
N VAL A 127 -17.45 7.22 3.08
CA VAL A 127 -18.09 6.54 1.93
C VAL A 127 -17.93 5.04 1.94
N SER A 128 -17.10 4.48 2.81
CA SER A 128 -16.73 3.08 2.80
C SER A 128 -16.35 2.53 4.17
N ASN A 129 -16.45 1.22 4.33
CA ASN A 129 -15.77 0.52 5.43
C ASN A 129 -14.29 0.42 5.15
N VAL A 130 -13.42 0.79 6.07
CA VAL A 130 -11.99 0.96 5.84
C VAL A 130 -11.18 0.02 6.73
N LEU A 131 -10.25 -0.71 6.14
CA LEU A 131 -9.33 -1.61 6.83
C LEU A 131 -7.88 -1.19 6.62
N TYR A 132 -7.13 -1.04 7.68
CA TYR A 132 -5.67 -0.85 7.68
C TYR A 132 -5.00 -2.10 8.22
N LEU A 133 -3.98 -2.60 7.53
CA LEU A 133 -3.20 -3.76 7.95
C LEU A 133 -1.75 -3.33 8.20
N SER A 134 -1.20 -3.73 9.36
CA SER A 134 0.25 -3.69 9.57
C SER A 134 0.88 -4.88 8.84
N GLN A 135 1.26 -4.67 7.57
CA GLN A 135 1.83 -5.70 6.71
C GLN A 135 3.06 -5.16 5.93
N PRO A 136 4.03 -6.02 5.60
CA PRO A 136 4.14 -7.42 6.03
C PRO A 136 4.38 -7.58 7.53
N VAL A 137 4.36 -8.82 8.05
CA VAL A 137 4.64 -9.06 9.48
C VAL A 137 6.00 -8.48 9.87
N GLY A 138 6.09 -7.84 11.04
CA GLY A 138 7.29 -7.15 11.51
C GLY A 138 7.26 -5.63 11.34
N VAL A 139 6.20 -5.07 10.73
CA VAL A 139 5.94 -3.62 10.72
C VAL A 139 4.72 -3.29 11.57
N GLY A 140 4.59 -2.03 11.93
CA GLY A 140 3.49 -1.54 12.76
C GLY A 140 3.47 -2.24 14.11
N PHE A 141 2.34 -2.87 14.39
CA PHE A 141 2.15 -3.72 15.56
C PHE A 141 2.12 -5.22 15.21
N SER A 142 2.47 -5.63 13.99
CA SER A 142 2.52 -7.03 13.59
C SER A 142 3.84 -7.69 13.96
N TYR A 143 3.82 -8.92 14.47
CA TYR A 143 5.02 -9.62 14.97
C TYR A 143 4.90 -11.16 14.87
N GLU A 144 6.04 -11.84 14.82
CA GLU A 144 6.14 -13.29 15.06
C GLU A 144 6.52 -13.61 16.51
N SER A 145 7.47 -12.85 17.04
CA SER A 145 7.88 -12.89 18.44
C SER A 145 8.25 -11.48 18.90
N THR A 146 8.58 -11.31 20.17
CA THR A 146 8.93 -10.00 20.73
C THR A 146 10.25 -10.05 21.47
N ALA A 147 10.98 -8.94 21.47
CA ALA A 147 12.19 -8.74 22.28
C ALA A 147 12.06 -7.43 23.07
N ASP A 148 12.56 -7.45 24.30
CA ASP A 148 12.66 -6.26 25.16
C ASP A 148 14.03 -5.61 24.95
N GLY A 149 14.07 -4.28 24.78
CA GLY A 149 15.28 -3.51 24.54
C GLY A 149 15.05 -2.21 23.78
N SER A 150 16.12 -1.64 23.21
CA SER A 150 16.06 -0.46 22.35
C SER A 150 16.05 -0.85 20.87
N TYR A 151 15.18 -0.23 20.09
CA TYR A 151 15.06 -0.48 18.64
C TYR A 151 16.06 0.37 17.86
N ASP A 152 16.85 -0.26 17.04
CA ASP A 152 17.77 0.42 16.13
C ASP A 152 17.07 0.70 14.79
N ASN A 153 16.73 1.96 14.57
CA ASN A 153 16.07 2.42 13.34
C ASN A 153 16.94 2.26 12.07
N SER A 154 18.23 2.04 12.20
CA SER A 154 19.13 1.88 11.05
C SER A 154 19.21 0.43 10.57
N THR A 155 19.09 -0.52 11.49
CA THR A 155 19.22 -1.95 11.21
C THR A 155 17.92 -2.72 11.34
N GLY A 156 16.92 -2.18 12.05
CA GLY A 156 15.70 -2.90 12.43
C GLY A 156 15.92 -3.94 13.54
N GLY A 157 17.10 -3.95 14.16
CA GLY A 157 17.45 -4.83 15.27
C GLY A 157 16.97 -4.31 16.62
N VAL A 158 16.89 -5.21 17.60
CA VAL A 158 16.64 -4.83 19.00
C VAL A 158 17.89 -5.12 19.82
N ASN A 159 18.50 -4.07 20.35
CA ASN A 159 19.64 -4.15 21.23
C ASN A 159 19.18 -4.41 22.67
N SER A 160 19.96 -5.19 23.42
CA SER A 160 19.69 -5.34 24.85
C SER A 160 19.66 -3.98 25.54
N ALA A 161 18.67 -3.79 26.41
CA ALA A 161 18.49 -2.55 27.15
C ALA A 161 19.80 -2.09 27.79
N SER A 162 20.13 -0.81 27.62
CA SER A 162 21.21 -0.13 28.33
C SER A 162 20.61 0.99 29.20
N ASN A 163 21.34 1.43 30.22
CA ASN A 163 20.84 2.49 31.11
C ASN A 163 20.55 3.83 30.43
N ASP A 164 20.99 4.01 29.18
CA ASP A 164 20.88 5.27 28.44
C ASP A 164 19.83 5.22 27.30
N ASP A 165 19.25 4.03 26.99
CA ASP A 165 18.29 3.87 25.91
C ASP A 165 16.89 3.56 26.45
N PRO A 166 15.82 4.12 25.86
CA PRO A 166 14.45 3.82 26.26
C PRO A 166 14.14 2.35 26.04
N GLU A 167 13.78 1.66 27.11
CA GLU A 167 13.33 0.27 27.07
C GLU A 167 11.94 0.19 26.43
N GLY A 168 11.74 -0.79 25.55
CA GLY A 168 10.46 -1.10 24.96
C GLY A 168 10.37 -2.57 24.61
N ARG A 169 9.20 -2.98 24.15
CA ARG A 169 8.97 -4.32 23.59
C ARG A 169 8.72 -4.18 22.09
N TRP A 170 9.51 -4.85 21.27
CA TRP A 170 9.54 -4.67 19.84
C TRP A 170 9.28 -5.97 19.09
N ALA A 171 8.67 -5.83 17.93
CA ALA A 171 8.45 -6.94 17.01
C ALA A 171 9.75 -7.59 16.58
N GLN A 172 9.75 -8.91 16.53
CA GLN A 172 10.78 -9.73 15.91
C GLN A 172 10.15 -10.60 14.83
N VAL A 173 10.84 -10.77 13.73
CA VAL A 173 10.37 -11.52 12.56
C VAL A 173 11.51 -12.29 11.94
N ASP A 174 11.21 -13.43 11.36
CA ASP A 174 12.14 -14.15 10.50
C ASP A 174 12.11 -13.52 9.09
N PRO A 175 13.17 -12.81 8.65
CA PRO A 175 13.17 -12.14 7.36
C PRO A 175 13.05 -13.09 6.16
N ASP A 176 13.37 -14.36 6.32
CA ASP A 176 13.23 -15.34 5.22
C ASP A 176 11.76 -15.77 5.01
N ARG A 177 10.87 -15.44 5.94
CA ARG A 177 9.42 -15.71 5.87
C ARG A 177 8.59 -14.51 5.39
N THR A 178 9.20 -13.35 5.12
CA THR A 178 8.53 -12.10 4.75
C THR A 178 9.37 -11.31 3.76
N ASN A 179 9.79 -11.95 2.69
CA ASN A 179 10.81 -11.41 1.78
C ASN A 179 10.35 -11.26 0.32
N THR A 180 9.08 -11.52 0.04
CA THR A 180 8.50 -11.31 -1.29
C THR A 180 7.07 -10.79 -1.21
N THR A 181 6.64 -10.11 -2.26
CA THR A 181 5.27 -9.63 -2.44
C THR A 181 4.24 -10.77 -2.43
N GLU A 182 4.58 -11.94 -2.98
CA GLU A 182 3.68 -13.10 -3.00
C GLU A 182 3.38 -13.64 -1.60
N ILE A 183 4.40 -13.76 -0.74
CA ILE A 183 4.23 -14.18 0.66
C ILE A 183 3.36 -13.17 1.42
N ALA A 184 3.56 -11.88 1.17
CA ALA A 184 2.74 -10.83 1.78
C ALA A 184 1.27 -10.91 1.33
N ALA A 185 1.01 -11.26 0.06
CA ALA A 185 -0.34 -11.45 -0.48
C ALA A 185 -1.08 -12.61 0.21
N GLU A 186 -0.40 -13.74 0.41
CA GLU A 186 -0.95 -14.89 1.13
C GLU A 186 -1.35 -14.51 2.56
N GLY A 187 -0.46 -13.83 3.29
CA GLY A 187 -0.74 -13.35 4.65
C GLY A 187 -1.96 -12.44 4.71
N ALA A 188 -2.03 -11.44 3.83
CA ALA A 188 -3.14 -10.50 3.76
C ALA A 188 -4.47 -11.19 3.43
N TRP A 189 -4.48 -12.17 2.51
CA TRP A 189 -5.67 -12.94 2.20
C TRP A 189 -6.21 -13.69 3.42
N HIS A 190 -5.33 -14.35 4.18
CA HIS A 190 -5.73 -15.07 5.40
C HIS A 190 -6.35 -14.14 6.44
N ILE A 191 -5.83 -12.91 6.59
CA ILE A 191 -6.40 -11.91 7.51
C ILE A 191 -7.81 -11.53 7.09
N ILE A 192 -8.00 -11.19 5.81
CA ILE A 192 -9.30 -10.80 5.28
C ILE A 192 -10.31 -11.94 5.44
N GLN A 193 -9.92 -13.17 5.13
CA GLN A 193 -10.78 -14.34 5.32
C GLN A 193 -11.17 -14.55 6.80
N ALA A 194 -10.24 -14.32 7.73
CA ALA A 194 -10.53 -14.41 9.15
C ALA A 194 -11.54 -13.34 9.60
N LEU A 195 -11.40 -12.11 9.13
CA LEU A 195 -12.33 -11.01 9.44
C LEU A 195 -13.72 -11.26 8.85
N LEU A 196 -13.81 -11.72 7.60
CA LEU A 196 -15.07 -12.13 6.98
C LEU A 196 -15.76 -13.27 7.74
N GLY A 197 -14.97 -14.23 8.24
CA GLY A 197 -15.47 -15.32 9.06
C GLY A 197 -16.02 -14.86 10.42
N VAL A 198 -15.36 -13.90 11.09
CA VAL A 198 -15.89 -13.29 12.33
C VAL A 198 -17.23 -12.62 12.06
N ALA A 199 -17.34 -11.87 10.97
CA ALA A 199 -18.58 -11.18 10.62
C ALA A 199 -19.73 -12.17 10.34
N GLU A 200 -19.47 -13.26 9.63
CA GLU A 200 -20.46 -14.32 9.37
C GLU A 200 -20.90 -15.00 10.66
N ASP A 201 -19.95 -15.43 11.51
CA ASP A 201 -20.25 -16.15 12.75
C ASP A 201 -20.97 -15.28 13.80
N SER A 202 -20.68 -13.97 13.82
CA SER A 202 -21.34 -13.03 14.72
C SER A 202 -22.71 -12.54 14.21
N GLY A 203 -23.05 -12.82 12.95
CA GLY A 203 -24.20 -12.25 12.27
C GLY A 203 -24.05 -10.76 11.99
N ASP A 204 -22.81 -10.27 11.93
CA ASP A 204 -22.54 -8.87 11.63
C ASP A 204 -22.73 -8.59 10.14
N THR A 205 -23.76 -7.83 9.84
CA THR A 205 -24.14 -7.52 8.45
C THR A 205 -23.30 -6.41 7.80
N ARG A 206 -22.37 -5.77 8.54
CA ARG A 206 -21.54 -4.68 8.00
C ARG A 206 -20.53 -5.17 6.95
N LEU A 207 -20.10 -6.43 7.03
CA LEU A 207 -19.28 -7.08 6.02
C LEU A 207 -20.06 -8.06 5.13
N SER A 208 -21.38 -7.94 5.07
CA SER A 208 -22.23 -8.77 4.20
C SER A 208 -22.11 -8.40 2.73
N ASN A 209 -21.82 -7.15 2.44
CA ASN A 209 -21.39 -6.75 1.10
C ASN A 209 -19.93 -7.17 0.93
N ARG A 210 -19.67 -8.11 0.03
CA ARG A 210 -18.35 -8.68 -0.23
C ARG A 210 -17.64 -8.04 -1.42
N THR A 211 -18.08 -6.87 -1.84
CA THR A 211 -17.34 -6.04 -2.78
C THR A 211 -16.05 -5.60 -2.11
N PHE A 212 -14.96 -5.78 -2.80
CA PHE A 212 -13.63 -5.53 -2.29
C PHE A 212 -12.84 -4.65 -3.25
N ASN A 213 -12.27 -3.60 -2.71
CA ASN A 213 -11.38 -2.71 -3.43
C ASN A 213 -10.06 -2.58 -2.68
N LEU A 214 -8.98 -2.53 -3.41
CA LEU A 214 -7.64 -2.39 -2.89
C LEU A 214 -7.03 -1.11 -3.43
N TRP A 215 -6.51 -0.27 -2.53
CA TRP A 215 -5.70 0.86 -2.93
C TRP A 215 -4.34 0.79 -2.26
N THR A 216 -3.33 1.14 -3.00
CA THR A 216 -1.94 0.96 -2.60
C THR A 216 -1.10 2.15 -3.01
N GLN A 217 0.05 2.35 -2.36
CA GLN A 217 0.93 3.49 -2.63
C GLN A 217 2.39 3.05 -2.76
N GLN A 218 3.16 3.73 -3.59
CA GLN A 218 4.59 3.52 -3.85
C GLN A 218 4.92 2.03 -4.14
N TYR A 219 5.60 1.31 -3.24
CA TYR A 219 5.81 -0.14 -3.38
C TYR A 219 4.49 -0.94 -3.43
N GLY A 220 3.40 -0.31 -3.09
CA GLY A 220 2.06 -0.79 -3.36
C GLY A 220 1.77 -1.05 -4.84
N GLY A 221 2.57 -0.50 -5.74
CA GLY A 221 2.58 -0.86 -7.17
C GLY A 221 3.00 -2.30 -7.44
N HIS A 222 3.73 -2.91 -6.50
CA HIS A 222 4.04 -4.34 -6.47
C HIS A 222 2.98 -5.12 -5.68
N TYR A 223 2.65 -4.66 -4.47
CA TYR A 223 1.65 -5.32 -3.62
C TYR A 223 0.27 -5.41 -4.29
N GLY A 224 -0.25 -4.29 -4.80
CA GLY A 224 -1.60 -4.21 -5.32
C GLY A 224 -1.92 -5.23 -6.41
N PRO A 225 -1.16 -5.28 -7.51
CA PRO A 225 -1.38 -6.25 -8.58
C PRO A 225 -1.31 -7.70 -8.09
N THR A 226 -0.27 -8.04 -7.32
CA THR A 226 -0.08 -9.41 -6.84
C THR A 226 -1.13 -9.83 -5.82
N PHE A 227 -1.48 -8.96 -4.86
CA PHE A 227 -2.54 -9.25 -3.88
C PHE A 227 -3.88 -9.48 -4.57
N TYR A 228 -4.21 -8.60 -5.50
CA TYR A 228 -5.48 -8.69 -6.21
C TYR A 228 -5.56 -9.92 -7.11
N ARG A 229 -4.47 -10.26 -7.81
CA ARG A 229 -4.37 -11.51 -8.58
C ARG A 229 -4.49 -12.72 -7.65
N TYR A 230 -3.72 -12.76 -6.54
CA TYR A 230 -3.77 -13.85 -5.58
C TYR A 230 -5.19 -14.05 -5.01
N PHE A 231 -5.85 -12.96 -4.62
CA PHE A 231 -7.22 -13.03 -4.10
C PHE A 231 -8.22 -13.51 -5.15
N ASN A 232 -8.06 -13.10 -6.41
CA ASN A 232 -8.89 -13.58 -7.51
C ASN A 232 -8.67 -15.08 -7.78
N ASP A 233 -7.44 -15.54 -7.71
CA ASP A 233 -7.11 -16.96 -7.84
C ASP A 233 -7.70 -17.79 -6.70
N GLN A 234 -7.66 -17.30 -5.48
CA GLN A 234 -8.32 -17.92 -4.33
C GLN A 234 -9.85 -17.92 -4.47
N ASN A 235 -10.46 -16.85 -4.97
CA ASN A 235 -11.89 -16.82 -5.29
C ASN A 235 -12.25 -17.93 -6.29
N ASN A 236 -11.46 -18.10 -7.35
CA ASN A 236 -11.65 -19.16 -8.33
C ASN A 236 -11.51 -20.55 -7.69
N ALA A 237 -10.57 -20.74 -6.78
CA ALA A 237 -10.38 -21.98 -6.03
C ALA A 237 -11.56 -22.27 -5.08
N ILE A 238 -12.16 -21.25 -4.48
CA ILE A 238 -13.37 -21.39 -3.67
C ILE A 238 -14.56 -21.78 -4.54
N TRP A 239 -14.78 -21.10 -5.67
CA TRP A 239 -15.92 -21.38 -6.56
C TRP A 239 -15.87 -22.75 -7.20
N ASN A 240 -14.69 -23.29 -7.49
CA ASN A 240 -14.53 -24.62 -8.03
C ASN A 240 -14.44 -25.74 -6.96
N GLY A 241 -14.49 -25.35 -5.68
CA GLY A 241 -14.47 -26.28 -4.53
C GLY A 241 -13.08 -26.83 -4.17
N SER A 242 -12.00 -26.30 -4.77
CA SER A 242 -10.62 -26.71 -4.44
C SER A 242 -10.16 -26.20 -3.08
N THR A 243 -10.72 -25.09 -2.62
CA THR A 243 -10.48 -24.53 -1.30
C THR A 243 -11.78 -24.05 -0.67
N SER A 244 -11.77 -23.82 0.66
CA SER A 244 -12.89 -23.23 1.39
C SER A 244 -12.56 -21.80 1.78
N GLY A 245 -13.60 -20.94 1.85
CA GLY A 245 -13.43 -19.54 2.24
C GLY A 245 -14.64 -18.70 1.84
N TYR A 246 -14.48 -17.40 1.97
CA TYR A 246 -15.48 -16.40 1.65
C TYR A 246 -15.05 -15.64 0.39
N PRO A 247 -15.67 -15.91 -0.77
CA PRO A 247 -15.29 -15.25 -2.02
C PRO A 247 -15.65 -13.75 -1.95
N MET A 248 -14.77 -12.93 -2.52
CA MET A 248 -14.93 -11.48 -2.61
C MET A 248 -15.24 -11.07 -4.05
N THR A 249 -16.05 -10.04 -4.23
CA THR A 249 -16.25 -9.41 -5.54
C THR A 249 -15.14 -8.38 -5.75
N MET A 250 -14.18 -8.69 -6.59
CA MET A 250 -13.04 -7.82 -6.89
C MET A 250 -13.50 -6.70 -7.84
N GLU A 251 -13.56 -5.45 -7.36
CA GLU A 251 -14.10 -4.33 -8.17
C GLU A 251 -13.01 -3.38 -8.64
N THR A 252 -12.24 -2.76 -7.72
CA THR A 252 -11.25 -1.74 -8.09
C THR A 252 -9.90 -2.02 -7.43
N LEU A 253 -8.84 -1.90 -8.23
CA LEU A 253 -7.46 -1.75 -7.77
C LEU A 253 -6.98 -0.33 -8.08
N GLY A 254 -6.72 0.47 -7.05
CA GLY A 254 -6.10 1.78 -7.16
C GLY A 254 -4.63 1.73 -6.74
N ILE A 255 -3.78 2.42 -7.47
CA ILE A 255 -2.34 2.50 -7.20
C ILE A 255 -1.94 3.98 -7.27
N ILE A 256 -1.52 4.53 -6.13
CA ILE A 256 -1.09 5.92 -6.01
C ILE A 256 0.43 5.98 -5.97
N SER A 257 1.02 6.82 -6.82
CA SER A 257 2.47 6.98 -6.93
C SER A 257 3.17 5.60 -6.97
N GLY A 258 2.67 4.71 -7.85
CA GLY A 258 3.05 3.29 -7.86
C GLY A 258 4.39 3.02 -8.53
N LEU A 259 5.24 2.26 -7.83
CA LEU A 259 6.38 1.56 -8.42
C LEU A 259 5.86 0.19 -8.89
N ILE A 260 5.74 0.00 -10.20
CA ILE A 260 5.02 -1.17 -10.78
C ILE A 260 5.96 -2.03 -11.61
N ASP A 261 6.76 -1.42 -12.47
CA ASP A 261 7.65 -2.12 -13.39
C ASP A 261 8.94 -1.33 -13.57
N GLU A 262 10.00 -1.79 -12.93
CA GLU A 262 11.34 -1.17 -12.98
C GLU A 262 11.85 -0.99 -14.41
N ARG A 263 11.58 -1.94 -15.30
CA ARG A 263 12.04 -1.88 -16.68
C ARG A 263 11.37 -0.78 -17.47
N VAL A 264 10.11 -0.49 -17.15
CA VAL A 264 9.31 0.56 -17.80
C VAL A 264 9.56 1.92 -17.17
N GLN A 265 9.63 2.00 -15.84
CA GLN A 265 9.66 3.28 -15.11
C GLN A 265 11.06 3.86 -14.93
N THR A 266 12.09 3.03 -14.72
CA THR A 266 13.46 3.49 -14.43
C THR A 266 14.04 4.47 -15.46
N PRO A 267 13.81 4.34 -16.79
CA PRO A 267 14.34 5.32 -17.75
C PRO A 267 13.78 6.73 -17.59
N TYR A 268 12.70 6.91 -16.84
CA TYR A 268 12.07 8.22 -16.65
C TYR A 268 12.59 9.01 -15.44
N TYR A 269 13.40 8.42 -14.57
CA TYR A 269 14.07 9.15 -13.48
C TYR A 269 14.94 10.31 -14.00
N PRO A 270 15.89 10.09 -14.92
CA PRO A 270 16.68 11.20 -15.47
C PRO A 270 15.82 12.21 -16.24
N GLU A 271 14.80 11.74 -16.94
CA GLU A 271 13.90 12.64 -17.70
C GLU A 271 13.16 13.58 -16.74
N PHE A 272 12.51 13.06 -15.71
CA PHE A 272 11.79 13.87 -14.73
C PHE A 272 12.70 14.83 -13.96
N ALA A 273 13.92 14.40 -13.62
CA ALA A 273 14.90 15.24 -12.93
C ALA A 273 15.29 16.51 -13.72
N THR A 274 15.06 16.54 -15.03
CA THR A 274 15.45 17.66 -15.90
C THR A 274 14.33 18.25 -16.73
N ASN A 275 13.25 17.50 -16.95
CA ASN A 275 12.10 17.89 -17.77
C ASN A 275 10.81 17.48 -17.07
N ASN A 276 10.32 18.34 -16.19
CA ASN A 276 9.12 18.15 -15.39
C ASN A 276 8.16 19.33 -15.57
N THR A 277 6.94 19.20 -15.04
CA THR A 277 5.85 20.21 -15.14
C THR A 277 6.29 21.59 -14.66
N TYR A 278 7.25 21.67 -13.74
CA TYR A 278 7.69 22.90 -13.08
C TYR A 278 8.90 23.56 -13.75
N GLY A 279 9.47 22.97 -14.81
CA GLY A 279 10.67 23.46 -15.46
C GLY A 279 11.91 23.44 -14.57
N ILE A 280 11.93 22.60 -13.55
CA ILE A 280 13.02 22.48 -12.59
C ILE A 280 14.09 21.54 -13.16
N LYS A 281 15.31 22.03 -13.30
CA LYS A 281 16.47 21.21 -13.62
C LYS A 281 17.17 20.82 -12.32
N ALA A 282 16.77 19.70 -11.73
CA ALA A 282 17.24 19.25 -10.44
C ALA A 282 18.68 18.72 -10.47
N VAL A 283 19.11 18.16 -11.60
CA VAL A 283 20.48 17.67 -11.80
C VAL A 283 21.12 18.32 -13.04
N ASN A 284 22.45 18.41 -13.05
CA ASN A 284 23.18 18.95 -14.19
C ASN A 284 23.28 17.95 -15.36
N ASP A 285 23.73 18.44 -16.55
CA ASP A 285 23.84 17.61 -17.76
C ASP A 285 24.78 16.41 -17.62
N THR A 286 25.80 16.50 -16.77
CA THR A 286 26.74 15.41 -16.53
C THR A 286 26.04 14.27 -15.77
N ILE A 287 25.34 14.59 -14.70
CA ILE A 287 24.58 13.61 -13.92
C ILE A 287 23.43 13.02 -14.75
N TYR A 288 22.68 13.85 -15.47
CA TYR A 288 21.65 13.37 -16.40
C TYR A 288 22.21 12.34 -17.40
N LYS A 289 23.33 12.64 -18.06
CA LYS A 289 23.96 11.72 -19.02
C LYS A 289 24.45 10.44 -18.34
N PHE A 290 25.00 10.54 -17.12
CA PHE A 290 25.43 9.39 -16.34
C PHE A 290 24.26 8.45 -16.06
N MET A 291 23.15 8.97 -15.54
CA MET A 291 21.94 8.19 -15.24
C MET A 291 21.40 7.47 -16.50
N LYS A 292 21.31 8.17 -17.62
CA LYS A 292 20.85 7.57 -18.89
C LYS A 292 21.79 6.48 -19.41
N GLN A 293 23.10 6.70 -19.32
CA GLN A 293 24.09 5.69 -19.70
C GLN A 293 24.07 4.48 -18.76
N ALA A 294 23.90 4.70 -17.46
CA ALA A 294 23.79 3.63 -16.48
C ALA A 294 22.62 2.68 -16.76
N TYR A 295 21.49 3.24 -17.22
CA TYR A 295 20.36 2.43 -17.66
C TYR A 295 20.64 1.65 -18.94
N SER A 296 21.14 2.30 -19.99
CA SER A 296 21.12 1.79 -21.37
C SER A 296 22.40 1.09 -21.85
N LYS A 297 23.54 1.26 -21.15
CA LYS A 297 24.82 0.64 -21.57
C LYS A 297 24.75 -0.89 -21.50
N PRO A 298 25.57 -1.63 -22.29
CA PRO A 298 25.73 -3.06 -22.13
C PRO A 298 26.10 -3.43 -20.68
N GLY A 299 25.39 -4.40 -20.08
CA GLY A 299 25.51 -4.77 -18.66
C GLY A 299 25.00 -3.70 -17.67
N GLY A 300 24.32 -2.65 -18.16
CA GLY A 300 23.67 -1.65 -17.30
C GLY A 300 22.35 -2.15 -16.70
N CYS A 301 21.64 -1.25 -16.01
CA CYS A 301 20.39 -1.55 -15.29
C CYS A 301 19.40 -2.37 -16.15
N ARG A 302 19.10 -1.93 -17.37
CA ARG A 302 18.17 -2.63 -18.26
C ARG A 302 18.61 -4.07 -18.58
N ALA A 303 19.90 -4.27 -18.90
CA ALA A 303 20.39 -5.61 -19.23
C ALA A 303 20.32 -6.56 -18.03
N GLN A 304 20.55 -6.05 -16.82
CA GLN A 304 20.43 -6.82 -15.58
C GLN A 304 18.97 -7.16 -15.24
N LEU A 305 18.01 -6.24 -15.49
CA LEU A 305 16.59 -6.52 -15.37
C LEU A 305 16.12 -7.60 -16.37
N ASP A 306 16.67 -7.58 -17.60
CA ASP A 306 16.40 -8.61 -18.60
C ASP A 306 16.94 -9.99 -18.17
N GLU A 307 18.12 -10.03 -17.52
CA GLU A 307 18.71 -11.24 -16.96
C GLU A 307 17.91 -11.79 -15.78
N CYS A 308 17.44 -10.91 -14.87
CA CYS A 308 16.53 -11.28 -13.79
C CYS A 308 15.24 -11.91 -14.34
N ALA A 309 14.61 -11.27 -15.31
CA ALA A 309 13.38 -11.77 -15.93
C ALA A 309 13.58 -13.13 -16.61
N ALA A 310 14.71 -13.33 -17.28
CA ALA A 310 15.04 -14.60 -17.91
C ALA A 310 15.29 -15.73 -16.87
N GLY A 311 15.95 -15.42 -15.77
CA GLY A 311 16.18 -16.36 -14.67
C GLY A 311 14.86 -16.79 -14.02
N LEU A 312 13.98 -15.86 -13.70
CA LEU A 312 12.66 -16.14 -13.11
C LEU A 312 11.76 -16.96 -14.04
N ALA A 313 11.86 -16.73 -15.36
CA ALA A 313 11.12 -17.53 -16.34
C ALA A 313 11.64 -18.98 -16.46
N ALA A 314 12.93 -19.19 -16.19
CA ALA A 314 13.55 -20.51 -16.21
C ALA A 314 13.30 -21.30 -14.91
N ASP A 315 13.53 -20.68 -13.76
CA ASP A 315 13.28 -21.24 -12.43
C ASP A 315 13.07 -20.10 -11.40
N PRO A 316 11.81 -19.83 -10.99
CA PRO A 316 11.51 -18.79 -10.02
C PRO A 316 11.96 -19.12 -8.59
N THR A 317 12.44 -20.34 -8.32
CA THR A 317 12.89 -20.78 -6.98
C THR A 317 14.41 -20.83 -6.84
N ASP A 318 15.14 -20.58 -7.93
CA ASP A 318 16.59 -20.64 -7.94
C ASP A 318 17.20 -19.44 -7.19
N ARG A 319 18.09 -19.72 -6.24
CA ARG A 319 18.77 -18.70 -5.43
C ARG A 319 19.72 -17.82 -6.24
N ASP A 320 20.29 -18.32 -7.33
CA ASP A 320 21.13 -17.50 -8.21
C ASP A 320 20.25 -16.50 -8.96
N THR A 321 19.03 -16.86 -9.34
CA THR A 321 18.04 -15.95 -9.89
C THR A 321 17.72 -14.81 -8.93
N TYR A 322 17.51 -15.07 -7.64
CA TYR A 322 17.32 -14.01 -6.64
C TYR A 322 18.52 -13.05 -6.56
N ARG A 323 19.74 -13.59 -6.66
CA ARG A 323 20.94 -12.77 -6.67
C ARG A 323 21.03 -11.88 -7.92
N PHE A 324 20.66 -12.37 -9.09
CA PHE A 324 20.58 -11.56 -10.30
C PHE A 324 19.54 -10.45 -10.17
N CYS A 325 18.35 -10.75 -9.67
CA CYS A 325 17.31 -9.77 -9.45
C CYS A 325 17.69 -8.72 -8.40
N SER A 326 18.28 -9.13 -7.28
CA SER A 326 18.81 -8.21 -6.27
C SER A 326 19.90 -7.29 -6.82
N THR A 327 20.81 -7.84 -7.66
CA THR A 327 21.84 -7.04 -8.32
C THR A 327 21.22 -6.06 -9.30
N ALA A 328 20.23 -6.45 -10.07
CA ALA A 328 19.50 -5.58 -11.00
C ALA A 328 18.83 -4.42 -10.27
N ALA A 329 18.00 -4.72 -9.25
CA ALA A 329 17.33 -3.70 -8.46
C ALA A 329 18.34 -2.70 -7.83
N THR A 330 19.40 -3.20 -7.19
CA THR A 330 20.43 -2.38 -6.57
C THR A 330 21.17 -1.52 -7.60
N SER A 331 21.50 -2.07 -8.76
CA SER A 331 22.16 -1.32 -9.84
C SER A 331 21.27 -0.21 -10.40
N CYS A 332 19.99 -0.50 -10.61
CA CYS A 332 19.02 0.49 -11.10
C CYS A 332 18.86 1.62 -10.10
N TYR A 333 18.68 1.29 -8.83
CA TYR A 333 18.60 2.28 -7.76
C TYR A 333 19.87 3.15 -7.70
N ASN A 334 21.03 2.55 -7.45
CA ASN A 334 22.27 3.29 -7.16
C ASN A 334 22.76 4.15 -8.34
N PHE A 335 22.49 3.75 -9.58
CA PHE A 335 23.06 4.43 -10.74
C PHE A 335 22.06 5.20 -11.59
N VAL A 336 20.76 4.97 -11.41
CA VAL A 336 19.73 5.66 -12.20
C VAL A 336 18.81 6.51 -11.32
N GLU A 337 18.44 6.06 -10.13
CA GLU A 337 17.55 6.80 -9.24
C GLU A 337 18.31 7.63 -8.20
N GLU A 338 19.22 7.03 -7.43
CA GLU A 338 19.93 7.63 -6.30
C GLU A 338 20.72 8.91 -6.63
N PRO A 339 21.27 9.11 -7.86
CA PRO A 339 21.96 10.36 -8.18
C PRO A 339 21.10 11.63 -8.02
N TYR A 340 19.78 11.52 -8.04
CA TYR A 340 18.92 12.66 -7.71
C TYR A 340 19.05 13.05 -6.22
N TYR A 341 19.03 12.07 -5.33
CA TYR A 341 19.14 12.31 -3.88
C TYR A 341 20.48 12.95 -3.54
N ASP A 342 21.55 12.47 -4.18
CA ASP A 342 22.91 12.95 -3.93
C ASP A 342 23.18 14.36 -4.47
N TYR A 343 22.59 14.72 -5.60
CA TYR A 343 23.03 15.92 -6.35
C TYR A 343 21.95 16.99 -6.52
N SER A 344 20.67 16.72 -6.26
CA SER A 344 19.61 17.70 -6.49
C SER A 344 19.42 18.69 -5.32
N GLY A 345 19.65 18.23 -4.09
CA GLY A 345 19.27 18.94 -2.86
C GLY A 345 17.77 19.16 -2.68
N ARG A 346 16.93 18.47 -3.45
CA ARG A 346 15.47 18.60 -3.45
C ARG A 346 14.80 17.39 -2.83
N ALA A 347 13.61 17.62 -2.28
CA ALA A 347 12.79 16.54 -1.73
C ALA A 347 12.34 15.58 -2.83
N PRO A 348 12.48 14.26 -2.65
CA PRO A 348 12.11 13.30 -3.67
C PRO A 348 10.60 13.16 -3.85
N GLN A 349 9.80 13.45 -2.82
CA GLN A 349 8.34 13.42 -2.90
C GLN A 349 7.74 14.74 -3.45
N ASP A 350 8.52 15.82 -3.45
CA ASP A 350 8.11 17.11 -4.02
C ASP A 350 9.32 17.88 -4.54
N ILE A 351 9.58 17.77 -5.84
CA ILE A 351 10.72 18.42 -6.51
C ILE A 351 10.76 19.94 -6.33
N ARG A 352 9.64 20.58 -5.97
CA ARG A 352 9.52 22.02 -5.73
C ARG A 352 10.19 22.44 -4.41
N GLN A 353 10.28 21.53 -3.45
CA GLN A 353 10.82 21.79 -2.11
C GLN A 353 12.30 21.40 -2.02
N LEU A 354 13.04 22.04 -1.11
CA LEU A 354 14.37 21.59 -0.73
C LEU A 354 14.24 20.40 0.23
N ALA A 355 15.17 19.45 0.14
CA ALA A 355 15.17 18.27 1.00
C ALA A 355 15.27 18.64 2.50
N ALA A 356 15.98 19.72 2.83
CA ALA A 356 16.11 20.20 4.21
C ALA A 356 14.80 20.77 4.79
N ASP A 357 13.90 21.24 3.94
CA ASP A 357 12.65 21.90 4.34
C ASP A 357 11.46 20.93 4.37
N PHE A 358 11.59 19.80 3.67
CA PHE A 358 10.53 18.80 3.59
C PHE A 358 10.46 17.97 4.87
N LYS A 359 9.37 18.08 5.60
CA LYS A 359 9.14 17.32 6.85
C LYS A 359 7.69 16.84 6.91
N LEU A 360 7.52 15.59 7.21
CA LEU A 360 6.20 15.02 7.55
C LEU A 360 5.96 15.12 9.05
N PRO A 361 4.71 15.37 9.50
CA PRO A 361 4.36 15.33 10.92
C PRO A 361 4.63 13.93 11.50
N THR A 362 5.22 13.88 12.69
CA THR A 362 5.56 12.62 13.37
C THR A 362 4.81 12.40 14.68
N TYR A 363 3.90 13.28 15.05
CA TYR A 363 3.16 13.22 16.31
C TYR A 363 2.40 11.91 16.52
N TYR A 364 2.00 11.24 15.43
CA TYR A 364 1.36 9.93 15.50
C TYR A 364 2.27 8.85 16.09
N LEU A 365 3.59 8.95 15.95
CA LEU A 365 4.55 8.01 16.55
C LEU A 365 4.48 8.08 18.08
N ASP A 366 4.55 9.30 18.62
CA ASP A 366 4.48 9.54 20.06
C ASP A 366 3.08 9.19 20.61
N PHE A 367 2.03 9.48 19.84
CA PHE A 367 0.66 9.10 20.19
C PHE A 367 0.48 7.57 20.28
N LEU A 368 1.02 6.80 19.33
CA LEU A 368 0.98 5.33 19.33
C LEU A 368 1.87 4.72 20.44
N ALA A 369 2.83 5.47 20.97
CA ALA A 369 3.64 5.06 22.11
C ALA A 369 2.96 5.31 23.47
N LEU A 370 1.87 6.08 23.54
CA LEU A 370 1.15 6.33 24.79
C LEU A 370 0.54 5.01 25.32
N PRO A 371 0.74 4.69 26.62
CA PRO A 371 0.14 3.50 27.23
C PRO A 371 -1.38 3.45 27.10
N SER A 372 -2.07 4.60 27.17
CA SER A 372 -3.51 4.70 26.99
C SER A 372 -3.96 4.33 25.58
N THR A 373 -3.19 4.74 24.57
CA THR A 373 -3.46 4.40 23.16
C THR A 373 -3.20 2.91 22.92
N GLN A 374 -2.08 2.39 23.38
CA GLN A 374 -1.75 0.96 23.27
C GLN A 374 -2.81 0.08 23.96
N ASP A 375 -3.29 0.51 25.11
CA ASP A 375 -4.33 -0.21 25.85
C ASP A 375 -5.66 -0.21 25.09
N ALA A 376 -6.05 0.92 24.50
CA ALA A 376 -7.26 1.02 23.72
C ALA A 376 -7.20 0.20 22.42
N LEU A 377 -6.04 0.14 21.77
CA LEU A 377 -5.79 -0.68 20.59
C LEU A 377 -5.63 -2.18 20.90
N GLY A 378 -5.41 -2.54 22.16
CA GLY A 378 -5.15 -3.92 22.56
C GLY A 378 -3.75 -4.42 22.21
N VAL A 379 -2.79 -3.51 22.00
CA VAL A 379 -1.40 -3.82 21.64
C VAL A 379 -0.50 -3.82 22.87
N ARG A 380 0.60 -4.60 22.80
CA ARG A 380 1.57 -4.75 23.91
C ARG A 380 3.02 -4.63 23.44
N ILE A 381 3.22 -4.09 22.24
CA ILE A 381 4.53 -3.84 21.65
C ILE A 381 4.59 -2.38 21.18
N ASN A 382 5.78 -1.87 21.04
CA ASN A 382 6.01 -0.55 20.49
C ASN A 382 5.75 -0.55 18.98
N TYR A 383 5.29 0.57 18.48
CA TYR A 383 5.00 0.77 17.08
C TYR A 383 6.29 0.89 16.24
N THR A 384 6.35 0.16 15.14
CA THR A 384 7.46 0.20 14.19
C THR A 384 6.96 0.74 12.84
N ALA A 385 7.12 2.05 12.60
CA ALA A 385 6.64 2.68 11.36
C ALA A 385 7.30 2.08 10.11
N THR A 386 8.60 1.83 10.19
CA THR A 386 9.40 1.18 9.15
C THR A 386 10.36 0.16 9.75
N ASN A 387 10.54 -0.98 9.07
CA ASN A 387 11.46 -2.03 9.50
C ASN A 387 12.54 -2.28 8.44
N PRO A 388 13.77 -1.81 8.65
CA PRO A 388 14.89 -2.03 7.71
C PRO A 388 15.21 -3.50 7.44
N ASN A 389 14.97 -4.40 8.40
CA ASN A 389 15.18 -5.84 8.18
C ASN A 389 14.24 -6.39 7.10
N ILE A 390 13.00 -5.92 7.05
CA ILE A 390 12.03 -6.30 6.02
C ILE A 390 12.48 -5.72 4.67
N THR A 391 12.84 -4.44 4.62
CA THR A 391 13.38 -3.81 3.40
C THR A 391 14.58 -4.60 2.86
N LEU A 392 15.52 -4.97 3.74
CA LEU A 392 16.68 -5.76 3.37
C LEU A 392 16.30 -7.18 2.89
N ALA A 393 15.30 -7.81 3.48
CA ALA A 393 14.82 -9.13 3.09
C ALA A 393 14.28 -9.12 1.64
N PHE A 394 13.46 -8.13 1.29
CA PHE A 394 12.97 -7.91 -0.07
C PHE A 394 14.09 -7.55 -1.05
N THR A 395 15.06 -6.74 -0.62
CA THR A 395 16.24 -6.42 -1.44
C THR A 395 17.06 -7.67 -1.76
N ARG A 396 17.20 -8.61 -0.81
CA ARG A 396 17.94 -9.86 -1.01
C ARG A 396 17.30 -10.79 -2.05
N THR A 397 16.00 -10.82 -2.14
CA THR A 397 15.27 -11.56 -3.19
C THR A 397 15.26 -10.81 -4.51
N GLY A 398 15.41 -9.48 -4.46
CA GLY A 398 15.29 -8.61 -5.63
C GLY A 398 13.86 -8.47 -6.12
N ASP A 399 12.87 -8.60 -5.22
CA ASP A 399 11.44 -8.57 -5.50
C ASP A 399 11.04 -7.35 -6.37
N ALA A 400 11.66 -6.18 -6.15
CA ALA A 400 11.42 -4.97 -6.94
C ALA A 400 11.73 -5.12 -8.44
N ALA A 401 12.67 -5.99 -8.81
CA ALA A 401 13.06 -6.22 -10.20
C ALA A 401 12.20 -7.28 -10.90
N TYR A 402 11.21 -7.89 -10.22
CA TYR A 402 10.39 -8.94 -10.81
C TYR A 402 9.46 -8.36 -11.90
N PRO A 403 9.32 -9.06 -13.04
CA PRO A 403 8.53 -8.55 -14.17
C PRO A 403 7.04 -8.86 -14.08
N TYR A 404 6.56 -9.40 -12.95
CA TYR A 404 5.21 -9.96 -12.85
C TYR A 404 4.12 -8.93 -12.65
N PHE A 405 4.40 -7.83 -11.99
CA PHE A 405 3.37 -6.88 -11.51
C PHE A 405 2.57 -6.24 -12.65
N LYS A 406 3.24 -5.89 -13.73
CA LYS A 406 2.55 -5.41 -14.95
C LYS A 406 1.70 -6.51 -15.58
N ALA A 407 2.18 -7.75 -15.63
CA ALA A 407 1.43 -8.89 -16.17
C ALA A 407 0.21 -9.25 -15.29
N ASP A 408 0.33 -9.08 -13.97
CA ASP A 408 -0.79 -9.21 -13.03
C ASP A 408 -1.87 -8.16 -13.32
N LEU A 409 -1.49 -6.88 -13.55
CA LEU A 409 -2.43 -5.84 -13.96
C LEU A 409 -3.14 -6.17 -15.28
N GLU A 410 -2.42 -6.65 -16.28
CA GLU A 410 -3.01 -7.10 -17.54
C GLU A 410 -4.04 -8.22 -17.33
N THR A 411 -3.76 -9.14 -16.41
CA THR A 411 -4.66 -10.24 -16.05
C THR A 411 -5.91 -9.72 -15.35
N LEU A 412 -5.77 -8.78 -14.42
CA LEU A 412 -6.88 -8.16 -13.71
C LEU A 412 -7.77 -7.32 -14.64
N LEU A 413 -7.17 -6.57 -15.56
CA LEU A 413 -7.92 -5.85 -16.59
C LEU A 413 -8.74 -6.78 -17.48
N ARG A 414 -8.17 -7.93 -17.89
CA ARG A 414 -8.91 -8.96 -18.63
C ARG A 414 -10.02 -9.59 -17.80
N ALA A 415 -9.86 -9.70 -16.49
CA ALA A 415 -10.90 -10.18 -15.58
C ALA A 415 -12.00 -9.15 -15.30
N GLY A 416 -11.89 -7.93 -15.83
CA GLY A 416 -12.87 -6.86 -15.68
C GLY A 416 -12.70 -6.02 -14.41
N VAL A 417 -11.57 -6.13 -13.72
CA VAL A 417 -11.21 -5.27 -12.59
C VAL A 417 -10.91 -3.87 -13.09
N ARG A 418 -11.45 -2.87 -12.41
CA ARG A 418 -11.07 -1.47 -12.65
C ARG A 418 -9.70 -1.21 -12.07
N VAL A 419 -8.77 -0.72 -12.89
CA VAL A 419 -7.43 -0.31 -12.45
C VAL A 419 -7.33 1.21 -12.54
N VAL A 420 -6.91 1.84 -11.43
CA VAL A 420 -6.69 3.29 -11.33
C VAL A 420 -5.23 3.53 -11.00
N LEU A 421 -4.51 4.24 -11.87
CA LEU A 421 -3.16 4.70 -11.62
C LEU A 421 -3.20 6.20 -11.37
N SER A 422 -2.65 6.64 -10.24
CA SER A 422 -2.67 8.04 -9.81
C SER A 422 -1.27 8.48 -9.41
N HIS A 423 -0.79 9.61 -9.96
CA HIS A 423 0.55 10.12 -9.70
C HIS A 423 0.51 11.62 -9.39
N GLY A 424 1.26 12.04 -8.38
CA GLY A 424 1.57 13.45 -8.17
C GLY A 424 2.56 13.95 -9.21
N ASP A 425 2.34 15.12 -9.78
CA ASP A 425 3.20 15.67 -10.84
C ASP A 425 4.49 16.30 -10.33
N ALA A 426 4.64 16.42 -9.00
CA ALA A 426 5.84 16.88 -8.32
C ALA A 426 6.71 15.76 -7.75
N ASP A 427 6.23 14.51 -7.75
CA ASP A 427 6.90 13.35 -7.18
C ASP A 427 7.98 12.82 -8.13
N TYR A 428 9.22 12.75 -7.62
CA TYR A 428 10.34 12.14 -8.36
C TYR A 428 10.38 10.61 -8.18
N VAL A 429 10.09 10.12 -6.98
CA VAL A 429 10.24 8.68 -6.63
C VAL A 429 9.34 7.81 -7.53
N ALA A 430 8.07 8.19 -7.60
CA ALA A 430 7.13 7.52 -8.49
C ALA A 430 6.55 8.53 -9.49
N ASN A 431 7.45 9.09 -10.31
CA ASN A 431 7.11 10.17 -11.20
C ASN A 431 6.05 9.77 -12.24
N TRP A 432 5.18 10.74 -12.55
CA TRP A 432 4.05 10.52 -13.45
C TRP A 432 4.47 10.11 -14.88
N LEU A 433 5.67 10.48 -15.35
CA LEU A 433 6.18 10.05 -16.66
C LEU A 433 6.36 8.52 -16.69
N GLY A 434 6.91 7.95 -15.61
CA GLY A 434 7.02 6.50 -15.46
C GLY A 434 5.66 5.83 -15.31
N GLY A 435 4.73 6.45 -14.58
CA GLY A 435 3.35 5.97 -14.43
C GLY A 435 2.57 5.93 -15.73
N GLU A 436 2.67 7.01 -16.55
CA GLU A 436 2.09 7.08 -17.88
C GLU A 436 2.68 5.99 -18.80
N ALA A 437 4.00 5.78 -18.73
CA ALA A 437 4.63 4.72 -19.51
C ALA A 437 4.12 3.32 -19.14
N VAL A 438 3.80 3.07 -17.87
CA VAL A 438 3.14 1.83 -17.46
C VAL A 438 1.73 1.73 -18.06
N ALA A 439 0.92 2.79 -17.99
CA ALA A 439 -0.42 2.80 -18.57
C ALA A 439 -0.38 2.51 -20.09
N LEU A 440 0.54 3.14 -20.82
CA LEU A 440 0.78 2.91 -22.25
C LEU A 440 1.25 1.47 -22.54
N ALA A 441 2.04 0.87 -21.64
CA ALA A 441 2.50 -0.51 -21.79
C ALA A 441 1.42 -1.54 -21.45
N LEU A 442 0.43 -1.17 -20.63
CA LEU A 442 -0.74 -2.01 -20.34
C LEU A 442 -1.76 -1.99 -21.49
N ASP A 443 -2.01 -0.82 -22.06
CA ASP A 443 -2.97 -0.65 -23.15
C ASP A 443 -2.57 0.49 -24.08
N HIS A 444 -2.15 0.14 -25.29
CA HIS A 444 -1.72 1.10 -26.31
C HIS A 444 -2.79 2.12 -26.71
N ARG A 445 -4.07 1.90 -26.36
CA ARG A 445 -5.16 2.86 -26.63
C ARG A 445 -4.98 4.16 -25.86
N PHE A 446 -4.24 4.16 -24.74
CA PHE A 446 -3.86 5.39 -24.04
C PHE A 446 -3.09 6.36 -24.94
N ALA A 447 -2.27 5.86 -25.88
CA ALA A 447 -1.55 6.72 -26.82
C ALA A 447 -2.47 7.50 -27.78
N ALA A 448 -3.71 7.06 -27.95
CA ALA A 448 -4.72 7.72 -28.79
C ALA A 448 -5.75 8.52 -27.98
N ALA A 449 -5.76 8.35 -26.66
CA ALA A 449 -6.60 9.12 -25.76
C ALA A 449 -5.97 10.51 -25.53
N SER A 450 -6.77 11.43 -25.05
CA SER A 450 -6.31 12.78 -24.71
C SER A 450 -6.56 13.05 -23.24
N TYR A 451 -5.63 13.70 -22.59
CA TYR A 451 -5.84 14.20 -21.25
C TYR A 451 -7.03 15.18 -21.23
N ALA A 452 -7.90 14.99 -20.26
CA ALA A 452 -9.02 15.86 -19.97
C ALA A 452 -8.87 16.44 -18.56
N PRO A 453 -9.35 17.65 -18.30
CA PRO A 453 -9.34 18.21 -16.96
C PRO A 453 -10.05 17.29 -15.95
N PHE A 454 -9.38 17.08 -14.84
CA PHE A 454 -9.98 16.42 -13.67
C PHE A 454 -10.53 17.49 -12.74
N VAL A 455 -11.86 17.61 -12.68
CA VAL A 455 -12.54 18.71 -11.99
C VAL A 455 -13.26 18.19 -10.75
N VAL A 456 -13.01 18.81 -9.59
CA VAL A 456 -13.69 18.54 -8.32
C VAL A 456 -14.29 19.84 -7.81
N ASP A 457 -15.59 19.85 -7.49
CA ASP A 457 -16.33 21.02 -7.03
C ASP A 457 -16.15 22.26 -7.95
N GLY A 458 -16.07 22.03 -9.25
CA GLY A 458 -15.87 23.08 -10.25
C GLY A 458 -14.45 23.63 -10.34
N VAL A 459 -13.50 23.07 -9.58
CA VAL A 459 -12.09 23.43 -9.61
C VAL A 459 -11.31 22.33 -10.31
N GLU A 460 -10.52 22.72 -11.31
CA GLU A 460 -9.59 21.80 -11.95
C GLU A 460 -8.50 21.40 -10.95
N ARG A 461 -8.37 20.10 -10.74
CA ARG A 461 -7.47 19.50 -9.76
C ARG A 461 -6.36 18.66 -10.40
N GLY A 462 -6.38 18.51 -11.70
CA GLY A 462 -5.42 17.76 -12.47
C GLY A 462 -5.95 17.38 -13.83
N GLU A 463 -5.30 16.44 -14.46
CA GLU A 463 -5.69 15.87 -15.74
C GLU A 463 -5.91 14.37 -15.58
N LYS A 464 -6.87 13.82 -16.32
CA LYS A 464 -7.11 12.39 -16.40
C LYS A 464 -7.14 11.91 -17.83
N GLU A 465 -6.70 10.69 -18.01
CA GLU A 465 -6.86 9.94 -19.25
C GLU A 465 -7.55 8.60 -18.90
N GLU A 466 -8.57 8.25 -19.65
CA GLU A 466 -9.39 7.08 -19.35
C GLU A 466 -9.55 6.22 -20.60
N VAL A 467 -9.26 4.93 -20.46
CA VAL A 467 -9.50 3.92 -21.48
C VAL A 467 -10.43 2.85 -20.91
N ILE A 468 -11.63 2.77 -21.47
CA ILE A 468 -12.57 1.70 -21.12
C ILE A 468 -12.20 0.46 -21.93
N SER A 469 -11.84 -0.61 -21.25
CA SER A 469 -11.55 -1.89 -21.87
C SER A 469 -12.86 -2.49 -22.40
N GLN A 470 -13.04 -2.49 -23.72
CA GLN A 470 -14.04 -3.35 -24.35
C GLN A 470 -13.45 -4.75 -24.46
N GLN A 471 -14.24 -5.74 -24.06
CA GLN A 471 -13.85 -7.16 -24.04
C GLN A 471 -13.08 -7.60 -25.28
N ILE A 472 -11.91 -8.16 -25.05
CA ILE A 472 -11.25 -9.04 -25.99
C ILE A 472 -11.81 -10.44 -25.72
N ASP A 473 -12.52 -10.98 -26.69
CA ASP A 473 -13.26 -12.27 -26.72
C ASP A 473 -14.65 -12.30 -26.06
N GLY A 474 -15.63 -12.60 -26.90
CA GLY A 474 -17.07 -12.71 -26.70
C GLY A 474 -17.59 -13.70 -25.67
N ARG A 475 -17.02 -13.76 -24.47
CA ARG A 475 -17.58 -14.45 -23.29
C ARG A 475 -17.83 -13.45 -22.19
N VAL A 476 -19.04 -12.91 -22.21
CA VAL A 476 -19.58 -12.02 -21.22
C VAL A 476 -19.86 -12.82 -19.94
N ALA A 477 -19.03 -12.67 -18.90
CA ALA A 477 -19.60 -12.64 -17.57
C ALA A 477 -20.30 -11.28 -17.47
N ARG A 478 -21.62 -11.25 -17.24
CA ARG A 478 -22.41 -10.03 -17.19
C ARG A 478 -21.88 -9.14 -16.10
N ALA A 479 -21.07 -8.13 -16.46
CA ALA A 479 -20.92 -6.95 -15.63
C ALA A 479 -22.30 -6.36 -15.45
N LYS A 480 -22.69 -6.01 -14.23
CA LYS A 480 -23.91 -5.23 -13.99
C LYS A 480 -23.84 -3.99 -14.89
N GLU A 481 -24.91 -3.73 -15.63
CA GLU A 481 -25.02 -2.48 -16.40
C GLU A 481 -24.61 -1.29 -15.51
N GLY A 482 -23.55 -0.57 -15.91
CA GLY A 482 -23.11 0.65 -15.26
C GLY A 482 -21.71 0.61 -14.62
N SER A 483 -21.02 -0.52 -14.57
CA SER A 483 -19.64 -0.55 -14.04
C SER A 483 -18.63 -0.54 -15.20
N PRO A 484 -17.90 0.56 -15.46
CA PRO A 484 -16.84 0.57 -16.45
C PRO A 484 -15.64 -0.22 -15.92
N SER A 485 -15.20 -1.25 -16.65
CA SER A 485 -13.88 -1.85 -16.46
C SER A 485 -12.87 -1.09 -17.30
N GLY A 486 -11.78 -0.65 -16.71
CA GLY A 486 -10.76 0.13 -17.44
C GLY A 486 -9.61 0.56 -16.55
N THR A 487 -8.59 1.12 -17.17
CA THR A 487 -7.47 1.77 -16.48
C THR A 487 -7.64 3.28 -16.55
N ILE A 488 -7.46 3.95 -15.42
CA ILE A 488 -7.44 5.42 -15.35
C ILE A 488 -6.05 5.83 -14.91
N SER A 489 -5.38 6.66 -15.72
CA SER A 489 -4.15 7.36 -15.33
C SER A 489 -4.50 8.80 -14.99
N VAL A 490 -4.05 9.29 -13.85
CA VAL A 490 -4.35 10.64 -13.38
C VAL A 490 -3.08 11.35 -12.98
N ARG A 491 -2.93 12.59 -13.47
CA ARG A 491 -1.84 13.49 -13.14
C ARG A 491 -2.39 14.72 -12.41
N GLY A 492 -1.86 15.05 -11.23
CA GLY A 492 -2.29 16.20 -10.45
C GLY A 492 -1.29 17.36 -10.51
N THR A 493 -1.78 18.57 -10.71
CA THR A 493 -0.97 19.80 -10.69
C THR A 493 -0.75 20.33 -9.27
N GLU A 494 -1.55 19.90 -8.31
CA GLU A 494 -1.48 20.35 -6.93
C GLU A 494 -1.60 19.20 -5.90
N GLY A 495 -1.00 18.05 -6.18
CA GLY A 495 -0.94 16.96 -5.21
C GLY A 495 -2.28 16.46 -4.69
N ILE A 496 -3.32 16.47 -5.52
CA ILE A 496 -4.68 16.12 -5.13
C ILE A 496 -4.88 14.65 -4.94
N LEU A 497 -4.02 13.86 -5.53
CA LEU A 497 -4.04 12.43 -5.44
C LEU A 497 -2.83 11.89 -4.67
N VAL A 498 -1.87 12.71 -4.38
CA VAL A 498 -0.96 12.57 -3.26
C VAL A 498 -1.36 13.67 -2.30
N PRO A 499 -1.77 13.39 -1.08
CA PRO A 499 -2.04 14.46 -0.15
C PRO A 499 -0.76 15.27 -0.05
N ARG A 500 -0.83 16.53 -0.41
CA ARG A 500 0.07 17.44 0.27
C ARG A 500 -0.15 17.10 1.75
N SER A 501 0.86 16.55 2.40
CA SER A 501 0.99 16.85 3.79
C SER A 501 0.66 18.32 3.88
N ALA A 502 -0.47 18.66 4.46
CA ALA A 502 -0.82 20.04 4.65
C ALA A 502 0.37 20.64 5.39
N ALA A 503 1.25 21.29 4.63
CA ALA A 503 2.09 22.29 5.19
C ALA A 503 1.10 23.39 5.59
N VAL A 504 0.62 23.30 6.81
CA VAL A 504 0.11 24.42 7.57
C VAL A 504 1.29 25.04 8.25
#